data_d3cd6c5561251fc2f99842070666de39
#
_entry.id   d3cd6c5561251fc2f99842070666de39
#
_cell.length_a   1.000
_cell.length_b   1.000
_cell.length_c   1.000
_cell.angle_alpha   90.00
_cell.angle_beta   90.00
_cell.angle_gamma   90.00
#
_symmetry.space_group_name_H-M   'P 1'
#
loop_
_entity.id
_entity.type
_entity.pdbx_description
1 polymer ?
#
loop_
_entity_poly.entity_id
_entity_poly.type
_entity_poly.pdbx_seq_one_letter_code
_entity_poly.pdbx_strand_id
1 'polypeptide(L)'
;MFRLAIEKALNHMVNVNNIDIAHIDNKIVSFRVEDIDLSLFFLCLNSRIFVIDNNQNKKTDVEIKMNKASFLSLFKGAALEDLIEKEDIEINGSIKTAQQLADLLASSSIDIEELISQYTGDIIAMYSSPSYDPNK
;
A
#
# COMPACT_ATOMS: atom_id res chain seq x y z
N MET A 1 -11.31 -0.61 8.45
CA MET A 1 -10.13 -1.44 8.46
C MET A 1 -9.42 -1.37 7.12
N PHE A 2 -8.61 -0.35 6.99
CA PHE A 2 -7.92 0.00 5.77
C PHE A 2 -7.07 -1.16 5.20
N ARG A 3 -6.20 -1.73 6.05
CA ARG A 3 -5.30 -2.81 5.62
C ARG A 3 -6.06 -4.07 5.22
N LEU A 4 -7.08 -4.43 5.98
CA LEU A 4 -7.85 -5.65 5.70
C LEU A 4 -8.61 -5.53 4.39
N ALA A 5 -9.11 -4.34 4.05
CA ALA A 5 -9.80 -4.14 2.78
C ALA A 5 -8.85 -4.40 1.60
N ILE A 6 -7.63 -3.88 1.68
CA ILE A 6 -6.62 -4.09 0.65
C ILE A 6 -6.24 -5.57 0.58
N GLU A 7 -5.98 -6.17 1.74
CA GLU A 7 -5.58 -7.58 1.81
C GLU A 7 -6.62 -8.50 1.17
N LYS A 8 -7.87 -8.32 1.54
CA LYS A 8 -8.95 -9.15 1.01
C LYS A 8 -9.13 -8.97 -0.49
N ALA A 9 -9.06 -7.73 -0.96
CA ALA A 9 -9.23 -7.45 -2.39
C ALA A 9 -8.10 -8.05 -3.21
N LEU A 10 -6.86 -7.95 -2.74
CA LEU A 10 -5.71 -8.51 -3.45
C LEU A 10 -5.76 -10.04 -3.49
N ASN A 11 -6.07 -10.68 -2.36
CA ASN A 11 -6.16 -12.13 -2.32
C ASN A 11 -7.32 -12.65 -3.18
N HIS A 12 -8.44 -11.96 -3.16
CA HIS A 12 -9.55 -12.33 -4.01
C HIS A 12 -9.16 -12.27 -5.49
N MET A 13 -8.51 -11.21 -5.90
CA MET A 13 -8.07 -11.03 -7.28
C MET A 13 -7.07 -12.10 -7.69
N VAL A 14 -6.09 -12.39 -6.83
CA VAL A 14 -5.09 -13.42 -7.12
C VAL A 14 -5.76 -14.78 -7.29
N ASN A 15 -6.70 -15.13 -6.41
CA ASN A 15 -7.37 -16.43 -6.46
C ASN A 15 -8.31 -16.55 -7.66
N VAL A 16 -9.11 -15.54 -7.93
CA VAL A 16 -10.11 -15.58 -9.00
C VAL A 16 -9.45 -15.58 -10.37
N ASN A 17 -8.41 -14.78 -10.54
CA ASN A 17 -7.72 -14.65 -11.82
C ASN A 17 -6.51 -15.58 -11.95
N ASN A 18 -6.25 -16.37 -10.93
CA ASN A 18 -5.14 -17.32 -10.92
C ASN A 18 -3.81 -16.66 -11.28
N ILE A 19 -3.54 -15.52 -10.66
CA ILE A 19 -2.34 -14.72 -10.93
C ILE A 19 -1.12 -15.37 -10.30
N ASP A 20 -0.02 -15.46 -11.07
CA ASP A 20 1.25 -15.95 -10.57
C ASP A 20 1.99 -14.82 -9.85
N ILE A 21 2.19 -15.00 -8.54
CA ILE A 21 2.90 -14.00 -7.72
C ILE A 21 4.26 -14.52 -7.25
N ALA A 22 4.87 -15.41 -8.04
CA ALA A 22 6.15 -16.01 -7.68
C ALA A 22 7.26 -14.97 -7.47
N HIS A 23 7.23 -13.87 -8.20
CA HIS A 23 8.27 -12.83 -8.07
C HIS A 23 8.25 -12.10 -6.74
N ILE A 24 7.13 -12.14 -6.04
CA ILE A 24 7.01 -11.49 -4.73
C ILE A 24 6.87 -12.49 -3.59
N ASP A 25 6.92 -13.79 -3.90
CA ASP A 25 6.80 -14.82 -2.87
C ASP A 25 7.97 -14.73 -1.89
N ASN A 26 7.67 -14.86 -0.61
CA ASN A 26 8.63 -14.71 0.49
C ASN A 26 9.31 -13.34 0.53
N LYS A 27 8.70 -12.33 -0.07
CA LYS A 27 9.23 -10.96 -0.06
C LYS A 27 8.36 -10.06 0.79
N ILE A 28 9.01 -9.08 1.40
CA ILE A 28 8.32 -8.04 2.15
C ILE A 28 8.56 -6.72 1.43
N VAL A 29 7.48 -6.09 0.98
CA VAL A 29 7.53 -4.82 0.28
C VAL A 29 6.86 -3.77 1.15
N SER A 30 7.57 -2.70 1.43
CA SER A 30 7.06 -1.61 2.27
C SER A 30 6.67 -0.42 1.39
N PHE A 31 5.48 0.12 1.67
CA PHE A 31 5.03 1.39 1.09
C PHE A 31 4.97 2.41 2.19
N ARG A 32 5.70 3.48 2.03
CA ARG A 32 5.66 4.61 2.94
C ARG A 32 5.06 5.80 2.21
N VAL A 33 3.86 6.19 2.61
CA VAL A 33 3.18 7.37 2.05
C VAL A 33 3.39 8.51 3.04
N GLU A 34 4.37 9.34 2.74
CA GLU A 34 4.95 10.24 3.73
C GLU A 34 4.02 11.38 4.16
N ASP A 35 3.29 11.96 3.21
CA ASP A 35 2.45 13.11 3.51
C ASP A 35 1.20 12.79 4.32
N ILE A 36 0.83 11.53 4.44
CA ILE A 36 -0.29 11.12 5.29
C ILE A 36 0.15 10.16 6.40
N ASP A 37 1.45 10.03 6.59
CA ASP A 37 2.05 9.18 7.63
C ASP A 37 1.48 7.76 7.62
N LEU A 38 1.40 7.18 6.44
CA LEU A 38 0.90 5.83 6.25
C LEU A 38 2.04 4.89 5.89
N SER A 39 2.13 3.77 6.59
CA SER A 39 3.07 2.70 6.26
C SER A 39 2.31 1.41 6.08
N LEU A 40 2.55 0.73 4.97
CA LEU A 40 1.97 -0.57 4.68
C LEU A 40 3.09 -1.54 4.34
N PHE A 41 3.01 -2.74 4.88
CA PHE A 41 3.96 -3.80 4.56
C PHE A 41 3.19 -4.94 3.91
N PHE A 42 3.58 -5.29 2.70
CA PHE A 42 2.98 -6.38 1.96
C PHE A 42 3.89 -7.59 2.05
N LEU A 43 3.38 -8.64 2.67
CA LEU A 43 4.10 -9.90 2.82
C LEU A 43 3.39 -10.96 2.00
N CYS A 44 4.11 -11.60 1.10
CA CYS A 44 3.56 -12.67 0.29
C CYS A 44 4.14 -14.00 0.74
N LEU A 45 3.27 -14.93 1.11
CA LEU A 45 3.65 -16.29 1.54
C LEU A 45 2.64 -17.28 0.99
N ASN A 46 3.13 -18.35 0.35
CA ASN A 46 2.29 -19.44 -0.13
C ASN A 46 1.13 -18.95 -1.00
N SER A 47 1.43 -18.05 -1.91
CA SER A 47 0.46 -17.44 -2.84
C SER A 47 -0.63 -16.65 -2.15
N ARG A 48 -0.37 -16.20 -0.92
CA ARG A 48 -1.28 -15.31 -0.19
C ARG A 48 -0.57 -14.02 0.14
N ILE A 49 -1.32 -12.95 0.15
CA ILE A 49 -0.81 -11.61 0.46
C ILE A 49 -1.34 -11.18 1.82
N PHE A 50 -0.43 -10.75 2.68
CA PHE A 50 -0.77 -10.21 3.99
C PHE A 50 -0.38 -8.74 4.00
N VAL A 51 -1.28 -7.90 4.49
CA VAL A 51 -1.02 -6.47 4.62
C VAL A 51 -0.95 -6.14 6.10
N ILE A 52 0.23 -5.73 6.55
CA ILE A 52 0.47 -5.43 7.96
C ILE A 52 0.94 -3.99 8.11
N ASP A 53 0.79 -3.44 9.30
CA ASP A 53 1.17 -2.04 9.58
C ASP A 53 2.51 -1.94 10.29
N ASN A 54 3.10 -3.05 10.65
CA ASN A 54 4.35 -3.09 11.38
C ASN A 54 5.12 -4.35 10.99
N ASN A 55 6.37 -4.16 10.61
CA ASN A 55 7.25 -5.26 10.22
C ASN A 55 8.27 -5.52 11.31
N GLN A 56 7.82 -5.86 12.50
CA GLN A 56 8.66 -6.05 13.69
C GLN A 56 9.90 -6.89 13.41
N ASN A 57 11.07 -6.25 13.45
CA ASN A 57 12.37 -6.90 13.37
C ASN A 57 12.63 -7.73 12.12
N LYS A 58 11.77 -7.64 11.12
CA LYS A 58 11.98 -8.33 9.85
C LYS A 58 12.58 -7.38 8.84
N LYS A 59 13.47 -7.90 8.04
CA LYS A 59 14.11 -7.10 7.00
C LYS A 59 13.14 -6.93 5.82
N THR A 60 12.96 -5.70 5.38
CA THR A 60 12.16 -5.39 4.20
C THR A 60 13.01 -5.60 2.95
N ASP A 61 12.47 -6.33 1.99
CA ASP A 61 13.19 -6.60 0.74
C ASP A 61 13.15 -5.42 -0.22
N VAL A 62 12.02 -4.72 -0.24
CA VAL A 62 11.84 -3.54 -1.10
C VAL A 62 11.16 -2.46 -0.30
N GLU A 63 11.69 -1.25 -0.35
CA GLU A 63 11.09 -0.08 0.28
C GLU A 63 10.71 0.94 -0.78
N ILE A 64 9.47 1.40 -0.75
CA ILE A 64 8.96 2.39 -1.68
C ILE A 64 8.43 3.57 -0.90
N LYS A 65 8.99 4.75 -1.14
CA LYS A 65 8.54 5.98 -0.50
C LYS A 65 7.88 6.88 -1.54
N MET A 66 6.77 7.47 -1.18
CA MET A 66 6.00 8.31 -2.10
C MET A 66 5.06 9.23 -1.34
N ASN A 67 4.42 10.12 -2.06
CA ASN A 67 3.33 10.91 -1.50
C ASN A 67 1.99 10.26 -1.84
N LYS A 68 0.91 10.84 -1.32
CA LYS A 68 -0.44 10.33 -1.53
C LYS A 68 -0.80 10.31 -3.01
N ALA A 69 -0.47 11.36 -3.75
CA ALA A 69 -0.81 11.44 -5.17
C ALA A 69 -0.19 10.29 -5.97
N SER A 70 1.07 9.99 -5.71
CA SER A 70 1.75 8.87 -6.38
C SER A 70 1.14 7.53 -5.99
N PHE A 71 0.79 7.37 -4.72
CA PHE A 71 0.14 6.15 -4.25
C PHE A 71 -1.19 5.91 -4.97
N LEU A 72 -2.01 6.95 -5.08
CA LEU A 72 -3.26 6.87 -5.84
C LEU A 72 -3.00 6.54 -7.31
N SER A 73 -1.95 7.13 -7.89
CA SER A 73 -1.61 6.88 -9.29
C SER A 73 -1.26 5.42 -9.56
N LEU A 74 -0.60 4.75 -8.61
CA LEU A 74 -0.28 3.33 -8.75
C LEU A 74 -1.54 2.49 -8.89
N PHE A 75 -2.57 2.79 -8.12
CA PHE A 75 -3.84 2.07 -8.22
C PHE A 75 -4.57 2.35 -9.52
N LYS A 76 -4.23 3.44 -10.19
CA LYS A 76 -4.82 3.80 -11.48
C LYS A 76 -4.00 3.32 -12.67
N GLY A 77 -2.94 2.56 -12.40
CA GLY A 77 -2.14 1.95 -13.45
C GLY A 77 -0.90 2.72 -13.86
N ALA A 78 -0.48 3.72 -13.11
CA ALA A 78 0.75 4.43 -13.43
C ALA A 78 1.95 3.50 -13.33
N ALA A 79 2.89 3.63 -14.27
CA ALA A 79 4.10 2.83 -14.26
C ALA A 79 5.08 3.37 -13.23
N LEU A 80 5.70 2.47 -12.48
CA LEU A 80 6.72 2.86 -11.51
C LEU A 80 7.86 3.63 -12.17
N GLU A 81 8.27 3.20 -13.36
CA GLU A 81 9.37 3.85 -14.08
C GLU A 81 9.10 5.32 -14.33
N ASP A 82 7.87 5.65 -14.71
CA ASP A 82 7.49 7.05 -14.96
C ASP A 82 7.56 7.86 -13.67
N LEU A 83 7.11 7.30 -12.57
CA LEU A 83 7.14 8.00 -11.29
C LEU A 83 8.57 8.16 -10.77
N ILE A 84 9.42 7.18 -11.03
CA ILE A 84 10.84 7.28 -10.68
C ILE A 84 11.52 8.38 -11.48
N GLU A 85 11.26 8.46 -12.78
CA GLU A 85 11.84 9.50 -13.65
C GLU A 85 11.43 10.90 -13.22
N LYS A 86 10.21 11.06 -12.75
CA LYS A 86 9.71 12.34 -12.25
C LYS A 86 10.15 12.63 -10.83
N GLU A 87 10.90 11.73 -10.24
CA GLU A 87 11.34 11.81 -8.84
C GLU A 87 10.17 11.88 -7.86
N ASP A 88 9.01 11.34 -8.26
CA ASP A 88 7.82 11.31 -7.41
C ASP A 88 7.85 10.15 -6.42
N ILE A 89 8.65 9.13 -6.69
CA ILE A 89 8.82 7.99 -5.78
C ILE A 89 10.29 7.61 -5.67
N GLU A 90 10.60 6.97 -4.56
CA GLU A 90 11.94 6.48 -4.28
C GLU A 90 11.84 4.99 -3.95
N ILE A 91 12.67 4.17 -4.60
CA ILE A 91 12.65 2.71 -4.40
C ILE A 91 14.03 2.23 -3.98
N ASN A 92 14.07 1.48 -2.90
CA ASN A 92 15.24 0.73 -2.47
C ASN A 92 14.92 -0.75 -2.61
N GLY A 93 15.66 -1.46 -3.44
CA GLY A 93 15.47 -2.87 -3.67
C GLY A 93 15.10 -3.16 -5.12
N SER A 94 14.54 -4.34 -5.36
CA SER A 94 14.22 -4.79 -6.72
C SER A 94 13.05 -4.03 -7.31
N ILE A 95 13.30 -3.32 -8.39
CA ILE A 95 12.23 -2.63 -9.13
C ILE A 95 11.26 -3.64 -9.74
N LYS A 96 11.77 -4.81 -10.14
CA LYS A 96 10.93 -5.86 -10.70
C LYS A 96 9.89 -6.36 -9.70
N THR A 97 10.32 -6.59 -8.45
CA THR A 97 9.42 -7.00 -7.39
C THR A 97 8.40 -5.91 -7.09
N ALA A 98 8.85 -4.66 -7.02
CA ALA A 98 7.98 -3.52 -6.79
C ALA A 98 6.95 -3.37 -7.91
N GLN A 99 7.38 -3.55 -9.16
CA GLN A 99 6.48 -3.43 -10.31
C GLN A 99 5.41 -4.51 -10.29
N GLN A 100 5.76 -5.73 -9.93
CA GLN A 100 4.76 -6.78 -9.85
C GLN A 100 3.68 -6.46 -8.81
N LEU A 101 4.09 -5.98 -7.65
CA LEU A 101 3.11 -5.58 -6.65
C LEU A 101 2.28 -4.38 -7.11
N ALA A 102 2.91 -3.41 -7.76
CA ALA A 102 2.18 -2.26 -8.31
C ALA A 102 1.14 -2.70 -9.35
N ASP A 103 1.49 -3.67 -10.19
CA ASP A 103 0.56 -4.22 -11.17
C ASP A 103 -0.65 -4.87 -10.49
N LEU A 104 -0.43 -5.57 -9.38
CA LEU A 104 -1.52 -6.14 -8.61
C LEU A 104 -2.43 -5.05 -8.05
N LEU A 105 -1.84 -4.00 -7.50
CA LEU A 105 -2.62 -2.87 -6.98
C LEU A 105 -3.44 -2.22 -8.07
N ALA A 106 -2.85 -2.02 -9.25
CA ALA A 106 -3.54 -1.41 -10.38
C ALA A 106 -4.68 -2.28 -10.89
N SER A 107 -4.54 -3.60 -10.80
CA SER A 107 -5.56 -4.53 -11.28
C SER A 107 -6.68 -4.77 -10.26
N SER A 108 -6.48 -4.31 -9.03
CA SER A 108 -7.49 -4.49 -7.99
C SER A 108 -8.68 -3.56 -8.24
N SER A 109 -9.84 -3.96 -7.73
CA SER A 109 -11.05 -3.14 -7.83
C SER A 109 -11.24 -2.27 -6.60
N ILE A 110 -10.15 -1.95 -5.92
CA ILE A 110 -10.19 -1.17 -4.70
C ILE A 110 -10.44 0.29 -5.01
N ASP A 111 -11.40 0.88 -4.32
CA ASP A 111 -11.58 2.34 -4.32
C ASP A 111 -10.61 2.92 -3.31
N ILE A 112 -9.38 3.14 -3.74
CA ILE A 112 -8.31 3.59 -2.87
C ILE A 112 -8.54 5.02 -2.36
N GLU A 113 -9.18 5.85 -3.17
CA GLU A 113 -9.47 7.22 -2.76
C GLU A 113 -10.41 7.23 -1.55
N GLU A 114 -11.43 6.37 -1.59
CA GLU A 114 -12.37 6.23 -0.48
C GLU A 114 -11.66 5.70 0.77
N LEU A 115 -10.81 4.69 0.61
CA LEU A 115 -10.08 4.11 1.73
C LEU A 115 -9.12 5.12 2.36
N ILE A 116 -8.43 5.90 1.55
CA ILE A 116 -7.51 6.92 2.07
C ILE A 116 -8.29 8.02 2.76
N SER A 117 -9.43 8.40 2.20
CA SER A 117 -10.29 9.40 2.81
C SER A 117 -10.74 8.95 4.21
N GLN A 118 -11.12 7.69 4.35
CA GLN A 118 -11.48 7.13 5.64
C GLN A 118 -10.30 7.12 6.60
N TYR A 119 -9.12 6.72 6.11
CA TYR A 119 -7.91 6.66 6.92
C TYR A 119 -7.54 8.05 7.45
N THR A 120 -7.50 9.06 6.59
CA THR A 120 -7.17 10.43 6.99
C THR A 120 -8.26 11.02 7.88
N GLY A 121 -9.51 10.67 7.63
CA GLY A 121 -10.62 11.09 8.47
C GLY A 121 -10.49 10.53 9.88
N ASP A 122 -10.12 9.27 10.01
CA ASP A 122 -9.92 8.64 11.32
C ASP A 122 -8.77 9.30 12.08
N ILE A 123 -7.69 9.65 11.40
CA ILE A 123 -6.57 10.36 12.03
C ILE A 123 -7.02 11.73 12.53
N ILE A 124 -7.75 12.47 11.70
CA ILE A 124 -8.27 13.77 12.08
C ILE A 124 -9.20 13.63 13.30
N ALA A 125 -10.04 12.63 13.29
CA ALA A 125 -10.95 12.37 14.41
C ALA A 125 -10.20 12.04 15.70
N MET A 126 -9.04 11.37 15.60
CA MET A 126 -8.20 11.10 16.76
C MET A 126 -7.67 12.39 17.39
N TYR A 127 -7.23 13.33 16.56
CA TYR A 127 -6.66 14.59 17.03
C TYR A 127 -7.74 15.60 17.43
N SER A 128 -8.91 15.48 16.81
CA SER A 128 -10.03 16.38 17.05
C SER A 128 -11.17 15.66 17.74
N SER A 129 -10.83 14.76 18.65
CA SER A 129 -11.77 13.89 19.30
C SER A 129 -13.00 14.64 19.86
N PRO A 130 -14.19 14.09 19.67
CA PRO A 130 -15.39 14.67 20.28
C PRO A 130 -15.33 14.72 21.80
N SER A 131 -14.53 13.87 22.41
CA SER A 131 -14.33 13.91 23.85
C SER A 131 -13.50 15.13 24.27
N TYR A 132 -12.79 15.73 23.32
CA TYR A 132 -12.06 16.96 23.51
C TYR A 132 -12.84 18.08 22.83
N ASP A 133 -13.50 18.88 23.60
CA ASP A 133 -14.23 20.02 23.09
C ASP A 133 -13.96 21.19 24.01
N PRO A 134 -13.14 22.15 23.58
CA PRO A 134 -12.77 23.25 24.45
C PRO A 134 -13.93 24.17 24.81
N ASN A 135 -15.05 24.04 24.13
CA ASN A 135 -16.23 24.84 24.38
C ASN A 135 -17.23 24.19 25.31
N LYS A 136 -16.86 23.10 25.89
CA LYS A 136 -17.73 22.37 26.82
C LYS A 136 -17.13 22.17 28.14
#